data_f4b66710d8ba0771c7833a736ee9c976
#
_entry.id   f4b66710d8ba0771c7833a736ee9c976
#
_cell.length_a   1.000
_cell.length_b   1.000
_cell.length_c   1.000
_cell.angle_alpha   90.00
_cell.angle_beta   90.00
_cell.angle_gamma   90.00
#
_symmetry.space_group_name_H-M   'P 1'
#
loop_
_entity.id
_entity.type
_entity.pdbx_description
1 polymer ?
#
loop_
_entity_poly.entity_id
_entity_poly.type
_entity_poly.pdbx_seq_one_letter_code
_entity_poly.pdbx_strand_id
1 'polypeptide(L)'
;MKLEVRGETGEINNYMVEQVHNICEGIAKSFGVTYECEKMGEAVDLVADQELVDVLNAAGKEVEGITVVDKPLNFGGSEDATILARRVQSHGGKAAFFLWGSNRPSGHHTATFDICEPDIVKALEVWTHVIPKIMK
;
A
#
# COMPACT_ATOMS: atom_id res chain seq x y z
N MET A 1 6.31 1.75 25.15
CA MET A 1 4.91 1.79 24.66
C MET A 1 4.99 1.69 23.15
N LYS A 2 4.04 1.01 22.47
CA LYS A 2 3.89 1.07 21.02
C LYS A 2 2.68 1.92 20.71
N LEU A 3 2.80 2.82 19.74
CA LEU A 3 1.75 3.72 19.29
C LEU A 3 1.67 3.62 17.77
N GLU A 4 0.47 3.61 17.24
CA GLU A 4 0.19 3.70 15.82
C GLU A 4 -0.68 4.92 15.55
N VAL A 5 -0.35 5.64 14.49
CA VAL A 5 -1.09 6.83 14.04
C VAL A 5 -1.51 6.61 12.62
N ARG A 6 -2.77 6.89 12.28
CA ARG A 6 -3.31 6.76 10.94
C ARG A 6 -4.00 8.04 10.52
N GLY A 7 -3.52 8.67 9.45
CA GLY A 7 -4.16 9.79 8.77
C GLY A 7 -4.75 9.34 7.44
N GLU A 8 -5.82 9.97 6.99
CA GLU A 8 -6.44 9.70 5.69
C GLU A 8 -5.52 10.04 4.52
N THR A 9 -4.70 11.08 4.68
CA THR A 9 -3.68 11.50 3.71
C THR A 9 -2.32 11.56 4.38
N GLY A 10 -1.25 11.55 3.58
CA GLY A 10 0.12 11.70 4.09
C GLY A 10 0.31 13.00 4.89
N GLU A 11 -0.32 14.10 4.47
CA GLU A 11 -0.27 15.38 5.17
C GLU A 11 -0.92 15.29 6.56
N ILE A 12 -2.14 14.74 6.64
CA ILE A 12 -2.84 14.53 7.91
C ILE A 12 -2.04 13.60 8.81
N ASN A 13 -1.48 12.54 8.26
CA ASN A 13 -0.67 11.59 9.01
C ASN A 13 0.59 12.27 9.59
N ASN A 14 1.29 13.07 8.82
CA ASN A 14 2.46 13.81 9.27
C ASN A 14 2.11 14.78 10.40
N TYR A 15 1.02 15.53 10.26
CA TYR A 15 0.51 16.39 11.31
C TYR A 15 0.23 15.61 12.61
N MET A 16 -0.44 14.45 12.51
CA MET A 16 -0.74 13.63 13.68
C MET A 16 0.53 13.11 14.36
N VAL A 17 1.52 12.69 13.58
CA VAL A 17 2.82 12.25 14.13
C VAL A 17 3.51 13.39 14.87
N GLU A 18 3.53 14.58 14.30
CA GLU A 18 4.08 15.78 14.94
C GLU A 18 3.36 16.08 16.27
N GLN A 19 2.02 16.01 16.27
CA GLN A 19 1.26 16.23 17.52
C GLN A 19 1.56 15.18 18.58
N VAL A 20 1.75 13.92 18.21
CA VAL A 20 2.17 12.87 19.14
C VAL A 20 3.51 13.21 19.79
N HIS A 21 4.51 13.64 19.01
CA HIS A 21 5.80 14.06 19.54
C HIS A 21 5.65 15.25 20.50
N ASN A 22 4.92 16.29 20.13
CA ASN A 22 4.68 17.48 20.94
C ASN A 22 4.01 17.12 22.30
N ILE A 23 3.03 16.22 22.28
CA ILE A 23 2.35 15.76 23.49
C ILE A 23 3.32 14.97 24.38
N CYS A 24 4.08 14.03 23.81
CA CYS A 24 5.03 13.22 24.58
C CYS A 24 6.12 14.08 25.20
N GLU A 25 6.67 15.04 24.47
CA GLU A 25 7.65 16.00 24.99
C GLU A 25 7.08 16.86 26.12
N GLY A 26 5.85 17.36 25.92
CA GLY A 26 5.15 18.14 26.95
C GLY A 26 4.93 17.37 28.23
N ILE A 27 4.50 16.12 28.14
CA ILE A 27 4.30 15.23 29.27
C ILE A 27 5.65 14.93 29.95
N ALA A 28 6.66 14.54 29.18
CA ALA A 28 7.99 14.24 29.72
C ALA A 28 8.55 15.43 30.50
N LYS A 29 8.43 16.62 29.95
CA LYS A 29 8.84 17.87 30.61
C LYS A 29 8.06 18.13 31.92
N SER A 30 6.75 17.87 31.91
CA SER A 30 5.90 18.09 33.08
C SER A 30 6.22 17.14 34.23
N PHE A 31 6.66 15.91 33.92
CA PHE A 31 7.02 14.92 34.92
C PHE A 31 8.53 14.84 35.23
N GLY A 32 9.35 15.66 34.57
CA GLY A 32 10.80 15.68 34.77
C GLY A 32 11.49 14.38 34.32
N VAL A 33 10.96 13.72 33.29
CA VAL A 33 11.53 12.50 32.72
C VAL A 33 12.04 12.73 31.30
N THR A 34 12.85 11.82 30.80
CA THR A 34 13.32 11.84 29.40
C THR A 34 12.35 11.09 28.50
N TYR A 35 12.27 11.51 27.25
CA TYR A 35 11.45 10.91 26.20
C TYR A 35 12.33 10.54 25.00
N GLU A 36 12.22 9.29 24.58
CA GLU A 36 12.84 8.78 23.36
C GLU A 36 11.77 8.12 22.51
N CYS A 37 11.82 8.36 21.19
CA CYS A 37 10.88 7.79 20.23
C CYS A 37 11.62 7.29 19.02
N GLU A 38 11.32 6.05 18.63
CA GLU A 38 11.79 5.44 17.39
C GLU A 38 10.61 5.19 16.45
N LYS A 39 10.75 5.66 15.21
CA LYS A 39 9.77 5.42 14.14
C LYS A 39 10.04 4.05 13.54
N MET A 40 9.10 3.11 13.71
CA MET A 40 9.23 1.71 13.32
C MET A 40 8.72 1.42 11.90
N GLY A 41 7.89 2.28 11.35
CA GLY A 41 7.31 2.11 10.01
C GLY A 41 6.51 3.31 9.57
N GLU A 42 6.24 3.35 8.28
CA GLU A 42 5.49 4.42 7.62
C GLU A 42 4.78 3.87 6.39
N ALA A 43 3.63 4.44 6.07
CA ALA A 43 2.97 4.30 4.79
C ALA A 43 2.36 5.64 4.39
N VAL A 44 2.18 5.86 3.10
CA VAL A 44 1.60 7.09 2.56
C VAL A 44 0.39 6.74 1.69
N ASP A 45 -0.48 7.72 1.49
CA ASP A 45 -1.53 7.59 0.49
C ASP A 45 -0.94 7.46 -0.91
N LEU A 46 -1.59 6.71 -1.77
CA LEU A 46 -1.23 6.55 -3.17
C LEU A 46 -2.43 6.78 -4.07
N VAL A 47 -2.28 7.72 -4.98
CA VAL A 47 -3.17 7.85 -6.14
C VAL A 47 -2.49 7.16 -7.31
N ALA A 48 -3.05 6.06 -7.78
CA ALA A 48 -2.51 5.32 -8.91
C ALA A 48 -2.62 6.13 -10.21
N ASP A 49 -1.60 6.05 -11.07
CA ASP A 49 -1.63 6.66 -12.39
C ASP A 49 -2.58 5.89 -13.31
N GLN A 50 -3.61 6.57 -13.82
CA GLN A 50 -4.71 5.96 -14.57
C GLN A 50 -4.23 5.17 -15.80
N GLU A 51 -3.19 5.65 -16.46
CA GLU A 51 -2.62 4.96 -17.62
C GLU A 51 -2.12 3.55 -17.28
N LEU A 52 -1.50 3.37 -16.10
CA LEU A 52 -1.08 2.05 -15.64
C LEU A 52 -2.26 1.19 -15.21
N VAL A 53 -3.27 1.80 -14.59
CA VAL A 53 -4.52 1.11 -14.24
C VAL A 53 -5.21 0.57 -15.48
N ASP A 54 -5.28 1.37 -16.55
CA ASP A 54 -5.89 0.95 -17.82
C ASP A 54 -5.12 -0.21 -18.47
N VAL A 55 -3.79 -0.18 -18.44
CA VAL A 55 -2.95 -1.28 -18.94
C VAL A 55 -3.17 -2.55 -18.13
N LEU A 56 -3.21 -2.46 -16.82
CA LEU A 56 -3.45 -3.59 -15.91
C LEU A 56 -4.84 -4.19 -16.13
N ASN A 57 -5.87 -3.35 -16.22
CA ASN A 57 -7.24 -3.78 -16.47
C ASN A 57 -7.39 -4.47 -17.83
N ALA A 58 -6.77 -3.91 -18.87
CA ALA A 58 -6.78 -4.51 -20.21
C ALA A 58 -6.08 -5.89 -20.20
N ALA A 59 -4.90 -5.98 -19.57
CA ALA A 59 -4.15 -7.23 -19.48
C ALA A 59 -4.92 -8.30 -18.66
N GLY A 60 -5.53 -7.91 -17.55
CA GLY A 60 -6.34 -8.83 -16.75
C GLY A 60 -7.54 -9.41 -17.49
N LYS A 61 -8.16 -8.63 -18.40
CA LYS A 61 -9.29 -9.09 -19.23
C LYS A 61 -8.87 -10.07 -20.33
N GLU A 62 -7.58 -10.10 -20.71
CA GLU A 62 -7.04 -11.02 -21.70
C GLU A 62 -6.76 -12.43 -21.13
N VAL A 63 -6.72 -12.58 -19.79
CA VAL A 63 -6.39 -13.84 -19.13
C VAL A 63 -7.66 -14.55 -18.66
N GLU A 64 -7.84 -15.76 -19.09
CA GLU A 64 -8.99 -16.59 -18.71
C GLU A 64 -9.00 -16.88 -17.21
N GLY A 65 -10.16 -16.77 -16.58
CA GLY A 65 -10.37 -17.00 -15.15
C GLY A 65 -10.05 -15.81 -14.26
N ILE A 66 -9.63 -14.66 -14.81
CA ILE A 66 -9.46 -13.41 -14.08
C ILE A 66 -10.75 -12.57 -14.15
N THR A 67 -11.22 -12.12 -13.01
CA THR A 67 -12.28 -11.11 -12.91
C THR A 67 -11.65 -9.77 -12.56
N VAL A 68 -11.68 -8.83 -13.48
CA VAL A 68 -11.17 -7.47 -13.24
C VAL A 68 -12.22 -6.65 -12.52
N VAL A 69 -11.85 -6.12 -11.35
CA VAL A 69 -12.66 -5.17 -10.59
C VAL A 69 -12.11 -3.76 -10.87
N ASP A 70 -12.68 -3.11 -11.85
CA ASP A 70 -12.30 -1.77 -12.31
C ASP A 70 -13.02 -0.69 -11.47
N LYS A 71 -12.66 -0.62 -10.20
CA LYS A 71 -13.16 0.39 -9.27
C LYS A 71 -12.06 0.78 -8.30
N PRO A 72 -11.93 2.07 -7.96
CA PRO A 72 -11.07 2.47 -6.85
C PRO A 72 -11.44 1.67 -5.60
N LEU A 73 -10.47 0.99 -5.04
CA LEU A 73 -10.64 0.27 -3.80
C LEU A 73 -10.14 1.15 -2.65
N ASN A 74 -11.06 1.57 -1.79
CA ASN A 74 -10.64 2.07 -0.49
C ASN A 74 -10.19 0.86 0.33
N PHE A 75 -8.90 0.58 0.30
CA PHE A 75 -8.32 -0.59 0.94
C PHE A 75 -8.48 -0.58 2.46
N GLY A 76 -8.64 0.62 3.04
CA GLY A 76 -8.80 0.80 4.50
C GLY A 76 -7.59 0.34 5.31
N GLY A 77 -6.50 0.00 4.65
CA GLY A 77 -5.23 -0.42 5.20
C GLY A 77 -4.09 0.50 4.81
N SER A 78 -2.92 0.23 5.33
CA SER A 78 -1.67 0.87 4.95
C SER A 78 -0.74 -0.17 4.32
N GLU A 79 0.02 0.26 3.33
CA GLU A 79 0.96 -0.57 2.60
C GLU A 79 2.27 0.20 2.39
N ASP A 80 3.38 -0.34 2.85
CA ASP A 80 4.69 0.33 2.78
C ASP A 80 5.20 0.46 1.34
N ALA A 81 4.77 -0.41 0.43
CA ALA A 81 5.04 -0.28 -1.00
C ALA A 81 4.58 1.06 -1.59
N THR A 82 3.61 1.75 -0.95
CA THR A 82 3.17 3.08 -1.37
C THR A 82 4.27 4.13 -1.27
N ILE A 83 5.22 3.97 -0.36
CA ILE A 83 6.38 4.87 -0.23
C ILE A 83 7.25 4.79 -1.49
N LEU A 84 7.51 3.57 -1.99
CA LEU A 84 8.26 3.35 -3.23
C LEU A 84 7.51 3.94 -4.43
N ALA A 85 6.21 3.70 -4.52
CA ALA A 85 5.35 4.24 -5.57
C ALA A 85 5.37 5.78 -5.58
N ARG A 86 5.20 6.43 -4.43
CA ARG A 86 5.28 7.89 -4.29
C ARG A 86 6.67 8.42 -4.64
N ARG A 87 7.72 7.69 -4.29
CA ARG A 87 9.09 8.04 -4.69
C ARG A 87 9.25 8.06 -6.20
N VAL A 88 8.73 7.05 -6.90
CA VAL A 88 8.72 6.99 -8.38
C VAL A 88 7.98 8.19 -8.95
N GLN A 89 6.76 8.46 -8.47
CA GLN A 89 5.94 9.58 -8.93
C GLN A 89 6.60 10.94 -8.69
N SER A 90 7.26 11.14 -7.55
CA SER A 90 7.96 12.39 -7.23
C SER A 90 9.15 12.69 -8.15
N HIS A 91 9.64 11.69 -8.89
CA HIS A 91 10.68 11.82 -9.91
C HIS A 91 10.14 11.80 -11.34
N GLY A 92 8.84 11.99 -11.52
CA GLY A 92 8.19 12.04 -12.83
C GLY A 92 7.89 10.68 -13.44
N GLY A 93 8.11 9.58 -12.71
CA GLY A 93 7.67 8.25 -13.11
C GLY A 93 6.19 8.02 -12.78
N LYS A 94 5.66 6.88 -13.19
CA LYS A 94 4.28 6.46 -12.94
C LYS A 94 4.25 5.24 -12.04
N ALA A 95 3.24 5.15 -11.19
CA ALA A 95 3.02 4.04 -10.28
C ALA A 95 1.54 3.68 -10.14
N ALA A 96 1.26 2.41 -9.99
CA ALA A 96 -0.05 1.91 -9.64
C ALA A 96 0.09 0.79 -8.61
N PHE A 97 -0.88 0.66 -7.74
CA PHE A 97 -1.01 -0.43 -6.80
C PHE A 97 -2.30 -1.18 -7.11
N PHE A 98 -2.23 -2.49 -7.15
CA PHE A 98 -3.39 -3.35 -7.38
C PHE A 98 -3.31 -4.59 -6.51
N LEU A 99 -4.44 -5.23 -6.29
CA LEU A 99 -4.55 -6.41 -5.46
C LEU A 99 -4.89 -7.64 -6.31
N TRP A 100 -4.23 -8.75 -6.02
CA TRP A 100 -4.64 -10.06 -6.46
C TRP A 100 -5.61 -10.66 -5.47
N GLY A 101 -6.87 -10.78 -5.89
CA GLY A 101 -7.85 -11.57 -5.17
C GLY A 101 -7.62 -13.05 -5.43
N SER A 102 -7.67 -13.86 -4.40
CA SER A 102 -7.49 -15.30 -4.46
C SER A 102 -8.43 -15.97 -3.47
N ASN A 103 -8.87 -17.19 -3.77
CA ASN A 103 -9.55 -18.05 -2.80
C ASN A 103 -8.54 -18.53 -1.77
N ARG A 104 -8.72 -18.14 -0.53
CA ARG A 104 -7.79 -18.45 0.56
C ARG A 104 -8.57 -18.87 1.81
N PRO A 105 -7.99 -19.75 2.63
CA PRO A 105 -8.70 -20.29 3.80
C PRO A 105 -8.93 -19.26 4.90
N SER A 106 -8.09 -18.21 4.96
CA SER A 106 -8.16 -17.22 6.03
C SER A 106 -7.66 -15.86 5.59
N GLY A 107 -7.89 -14.83 6.41
CA GLY A 107 -7.45 -13.45 6.16
C GLY A 107 -5.95 -13.25 6.33
N HIS A 108 -5.47 -12.07 5.90
CA HIS A 108 -4.11 -11.61 6.18
C HIS A 108 -3.84 -11.54 7.69
N HIS A 109 -2.58 -11.67 8.09
CA HIS A 109 -2.11 -11.59 9.48
C HIS A 109 -2.73 -12.61 10.44
N THR A 110 -3.17 -13.78 9.93
CA THR A 110 -3.63 -14.91 10.74
C THR A 110 -2.61 -16.04 10.70
N ALA A 111 -2.60 -16.88 11.75
CA ALA A 111 -1.69 -18.02 11.82
C ALA A 111 -1.97 -19.11 10.75
N THR A 112 -3.16 -19.07 10.15
CA THR A 112 -3.60 -20.01 9.10
C THR A 112 -3.64 -19.34 7.71
N PHE A 113 -3.01 -18.19 7.56
CA PHE A 113 -2.88 -17.54 6.24
C PHE A 113 -2.13 -18.46 5.28
N ASP A 114 -2.70 -18.62 4.10
CA ASP A 114 -2.09 -19.36 3.01
C ASP A 114 -2.46 -18.73 1.68
N ILE A 115 -1.76 -19.09 0.62
CA ILE A 115 -2.00 -18.64 -0.74
C ILE A 115 -2.54 -19.79 -1.60
N CYS A 116 -3.30 -19.44 -2.62
CA CYS A 116 -3.69 -20.40 -3.67
C CYS A 116 -2.56 -20.44 -4.71
N GLU A 117 -1.66 -21.41 -4.64
CA GLU A 117 -0.50 -21.52 -5.54
C GLU A 117 -0.85 -21.47 -7.04
N PRO A 118 -1.95 -22.11 -7.53
CA PRO A 118 -2.38 -21.99 -8.92
C PRO A 118 -2.62 -20.54 -9.38
N ASP A 119 -3.01 -19.64 -8.48
CA ASP A 119 -3.27 -18.24 -8.81
C ASP A 119 -1.99 -17.47 -9.12
N ILE A 120 -0.82 -17.96 -8.67
CA ILE A 120 0.50 -17.40 -9.04
C ILE A 120 0.72 -17.49 -10.55
N VAL A 121 0.32 -18.60 -11.17
CA VAL A 121 0.44 -18.81 -12.62
C VAL A 121 -0.39 -17.76 -13.37
N LYS A 122 -1.62 -17.51 -12.89
CA LYS A 122 -2.49 -16.48 -13.47
C LYS A 122 -1.92 -15.08 -13.31
N ALA A 123 -1.33 -14.78 -12.16
CA ALA A 123 -0.63 -13.52 -11.94
C ALA A 123 0.53 -13.34 -12.92
N LEU A 124 1.36 -14.37 -13.11
CA LEU A 124 2.45 -14.35 -14.08
C LEU A 124 1.95 -14.17 -15.52
N GLU A 125 0.85 -14.82 -15.89
CA GLU A 125 0.23 -14.68 -17.22
C GLU A 125 -0.18 -13.21 -17.47
N VAL A 126 -0.83 -12.55 -16.51
CA VAL A 126 -1.16 -11.12 -16.62
C VAL A 126 0.10 -10.27 -16.80
N TRP A 127 1.18 -10.55 -16.05
CA TRP A 127 2.44 -9.81 -16.21
C TRP A 127 3.07 -9.97 -17.60
N THR A 128 2.91 -11.11 -18.27
CA THR A 128 3.38 -11.29 -19.65
C THR A 128 2.64 -10.37 -20.64
N HIS A 129 1.41 -9.99 -20.34
CA HIS A 129 0.64 -9.02 -21.11
C HIS A 129 0.95 -7.56 -20.74
N VAL A 130 1.28 -7.29 -19.49
CA VAL A 130 1.57 -5.93 -18.99
C VAL A 130 2.95 -5.44 -19.44
N ILE A 131 4.00 -6.25 -19.20
CA ILE A 131 5.40 -5.83 -19.40
C ILE A 131 5.66 -5.29 -20.81
N PRO A 132 5.25 -5.94 -21.91
CA PRO A 132 5.47 -5.43 -23.24
C PRO A 132 4.74 -4.11 -23.54
N LYS A 133 3.68 -3.81 -22.81
CA LYS A 133 2.90 -2.58 -22.98
C LYS A 133 3.52 -1.37 -22.28
N ILE A 134 4.27 -1.60 -21.21
CA ILE A 134 4.90 -0.52 -20.42
C ILE A 134 6.38 -0.30 -20.75
N MET A 135 7.06 -1.28 -21.34
CA MET A 135 8.47 -1.21 -21.73
C MET A 135 8.68 -0.76 -23.18
N LYS A 136 7.89 0.16 -23.68
CA LYS A 136 8.02 0.72 -25.02
C LYS A 136 9.04 1.85 -25.07
#